data_86f87a7bacf8527d2cbd84c4bfe53cdc
#
_entry.id   86f87a7bacf8527d2cbd84c4bfe53cdc
#
_cell.length_a   1.000
_cell.length_b   1.000
_cell.length_c   1.000
_cell.angle_alpha   90.00
_cell.angle_beta   90.00
_cell.angle_gamma   90.00
#
_symmetry.space_group_name_H-M   'P 1'
#
loop_
_entity.id
_entity.type
_entity.pdbx_description
1 polymer ?
#
loop_
_entity_poly.entity_id
_entity_poly.type
_entity_poly.pdbx_seq_one_letter_code
_entity_poly.pdbx_strand_id
1 'polypeptide(L)'
;QKLYEKGASVTNLNYLKVEKYNQNRNLENALKNLSDYSLIVLTSINGAEIFFEKLIEYKIDVRKLSNIKFTVIGSGTAKTMENHGIIPDLVPAEFTSLALGNLIAKTYENRKVLILRAEKGSKDLTEVLSKNNIDYDDIKTYDVINSSKSMEKEVTTDYITFASSSGVEEFFKNNFTISERTKIVSIGNITSKSLLKHNVKDFITSQVAD
;
A
#
# COMPACT_ATOMS: atom_id res chain seq x y z
N GLN A 1 -5.54 16.72 9.60
CA GLN A 1 -6.40 17.27 10.67
C GLN A 1 -5.58 18.08 11.67
N LYS A 2 -4.54 17.51 12.33
CA LYS A 2 -3.70 18.19 13.34
C LYS A 2 -3.05 19.50 12.86
N LEU A 3 -2.69 19.61 11.57
CA LEU A 3 -2.12 20.84 11.01
C LEU A 3 -3.17 21.93 10.86
N TYR A 4 -4.39 21.60 10.42
CA TYR A 4 -5.50 22.54 10.36
C TYR A 4 -5.87 23.10 11.73
N GLU A 5 -5.86 22.25 12.77
CA GLU A 5 -6.13 22.66 14.15
C GLU A 5 -5.08 23.66 14.68
N LYS A 6 -3.87 23.68 14.09
CA LYS A 6 -2.80 24.64 14.38
C LYS A 6 -2.81 25.84 13.43
N GLY A 7 -3.84 26.02 12.62
CA GLY A 7 -4.02 27.16 11.73
C GLY A 7 -3.26 27.06 10.39
N ALA A 8 -2.73 25.88 10.04
CA ALA A 8 -2.06 25.71 8.75
C ALA A 8 -3.07 25.50 7.62
N SER A 9 -2.83 26.11 6.45
CA SER A 9 -3.49 25.74 5.20
C SER A 9 -2.75 24.54 4.58
N VAL A 10 -3.44 23.45 4.31
CA VAL A 10 -2.85 22.21 3.78
C VAL A 10 -3.41 21.91 2.41
N THR A 11 -2.54 21.78 1.41
CA THR A 11 -2.88 21.34 0.06
C THR A 11 -2.19 20.01 -0.23
N ASN A 12 -2.97 19.01 -0.65
CA ASN A 12 -2.41 17.73 -1.08
C ASN A 12 -1.99 17.81 -2.54
N LEU A 13 -0.74 17.51 -2.81
CA LEU A 13 -0.20 17.40 -4.16
C LEU A 13 -0.54 16.01 -4.72
N ASN A 14 -1.77 15.85 -5.24
CA ASN A 14 -2.31 14.56 -5.69
C ASN A 14 -1.79 14.18 -7.09
N TYR A 15 -0.48 14.09 -7.27
CA TYR A 15 0.12 13.64 -8.52
C TYR A 15 0.14 12.10 -8.68
N LEU A 16 -0.20 11.38 -7.62
CA LEU A 16 -0.44 9.94 -7.65
C LEU A 16 -1.93 9.66 -7.45
N LYS A 17 -2.49 8.84 -8.32
CA LYS A 17 -3.88 8.38 -8.24
C LYS A 17 -3.92 6.86 -8.18
N VAL A 18 -4.68 6.33 -7.26
CA VAL A 18 -5.02 4.90 -7.24
C VAL A 18 -6.06 4.64 -8.33
N GLU A 19 -5.72 3.82 -9.29
CA GLU A 19 -6.62 3.37 -10.35
C GLU A 19 -7.01 1.91 -10.11
N LYS A 20 -8.25 1.71 -9.66
CA LYS A 20 -8.79 0.38 -9.39
C LYS A 20 -9.08 -0.34 -10.71
N TYR A 21 -8.81 -1.64 -10.77
CA TYR A 21 -9.19 -2.46 -11.91
C TYR A 21 -10.66 -2.86 -11.82
N ASN A 22 -11.53 -2.06 -12.44
CA ASN A 22 -12.97 -2.24 -12.36
C ASN A 22 -13.43 -3.57 -12.96
N GLN A 23 -12.84 -4.01 -14.08
CA GLN A 23 -13.08 -5.29 -14.70
C GLN A 23 -11.89 -6.22 -14.49
N ASN A 24 -11.96 -7.04 -13.46
CA ASN A 24 -10.90 -7.98 -13.12
C ASN A 24 -11.47 -9.40 -13.01
N ARG A 25 -11.49 -10.11 -14.13
CA ARG A 25 -12.04 -11.48 -14.21
C ARG A 25 -11.33 -12.45 -13.27
N ASN A 26 -10.02 -12.28 -13.06
CA ASN A 26 -9.27 -13.14 -12.14
C ASN A 26 -9.72 -12.93 -10.71
N LEU A 27 -9.93 -11.68 -10.29
CA LEU A 27 -10.45 -11.35 -8.97
C LEU A 27 -11.89 -11.87 -8.80
N GLU A 28 -12.74 -11.65 -9.79
CA GLU A 28 -14.11 -12.14 -9.77
C GLU A 28 -14.17 -13.67 -9.62
N ASN A 29 -13.37 -14.39 -10.39
CA ASN A 29 -13.30 -15.85 -10.31
C ASN A 29 -12.77 -16.31 -8.94
N ALA A 30 -11.70 -15.69 -8.42
CA ALA A 30 -11.16 -16.01 -7.11
C ALA A 30 -12.20 -15.78 -6.00
N LEU A 31 -12.91 -14.65 -6.03
CA LEU A 31 -13.93 -14.34 -5.03
C LEU A 31 -15.17 -15.23 -5.11
N LYS A 32 -15.53 -15.73 -6.31
CA LYS A 32 -16.60 -16.71 -6.46
C LYS A 32 -16.22 -18.10 -5.96
N ASN A 33 -14.92 -18.43 -5.95
CA ASN A 33 -14.37 -19.72 -5.54
C ASN A 33 -13.50 -19.59 -4.26
N LEU A 34 -13.97 -18.82 -3.29
CA LEU A 34 -13.24 -18.56 -2.04
C LEU A 34 -12.87 -19.83 -1.27
N SER A 35 -13.65 -20.91 -1.41
CA SER A 35 -13.36 -22.22 -0.81
C SER A 35 -12.05 -22.87 -1.26
N ASP A 36 -11.49 -22.42 -2.38
CA ASP A 36 -10.22 -22.94 -2.90
C ASP A 36 -9.02 -22.37 -2.11
N TYR A 37 -9.23 -21.30 -1.36
CA TYR A 37 -8.18 -20.61 -0.62
C TYR A 37 -8.32 -20.84 0.88
N SER A 38 -7.19 -20.98 1.53
CA SER A 38 -7.11 -21.05 2.99
C SER A 38 -6.56 -19.78 3.64
N LEU A 39 -5.90 -18.94 2.83
CA LEU A 39 -5.29 -17.71 3.26
C LEU A 39 -5.51 -16.61 2.23
N ILE A 40 -5.94 -15.44 2.69
CA ILE A 40 -5.97 -14.21 1.89
C ILE A 40 -4.89 -13.26 2.43
N VAL A 41 -4.08 -12.74 1.51
CA VAL A 41 -2.97 -11.82 1.78
C VAL A 41 -3.29 -10.44 1.22
N LEU A 42 -3.36 -9.44 2.09
CA LEU A 42 -3.60 -8.06 1.71
C LEU A 42 -2.34 -7.22 2.03
N THR A 43 -1.68 -6.71 0.99
CA THR A 43 -0.39 -6.03 1.15
C THR A 43 -0.50 -4.51 1.23
N SER A 44 -1.72 -3.96 1.26
CA SER A 44 -1.94 -2.51 1.33
C SER A 44 -3.35 -2.17 1.78
N ILE A 45 -3.52 -0.96 2.32
CA ILE A 45 -4.82 -0.37 2.64
C ILE A 45 -5.75 -0.38 1.42
N ASN A 46 -5.26 0.09 0.26
CA ASN A 46 -6.06 0.12 -0.97
C ASN A 46 -6.50 -1.27 -1.42
N GLY A 47 -5.61 -2.27 -1.31
CA GLY A 47 -5.95 -3.66 -1.64
C GLY A 47 -7.03 -4.22 -0.72
N ALA A 48 -6.98 -3.89 0.57
CA ALA A 48 -8.00 -4.28 1.54
C ALA A 48 -9.36 -3.61 1.24
N GLU A 49 -9.39 -2.30 1.02
CA GLU A 49 -10.62 -1.60 0.66
C GLU A 49 -11.25 -2.17 -0.62
N ILE A 50 -10.44 -2.39 -1.67
CA ILE A 50 -10.93 -2.97 -2.93
C ILE A 50 -11.49 -4.38 -2.71
N PHE A 51 -10.86 -5.19 -1.86
CA PHE A 51 -11.36 -6.51 -1.53
C PHE A 51 -12.78 -6.45 -0.94
N PHE A 52 -13.01 -5.64 0.09
CA PHE A 52 -14.33 -5.51 0.71
C PHE A 52 -15.37 -4.87 -0.22
N GLU A 53 -14.99 -3.85 -1.00
CA GLU A 53 -15.85 -3.28 -2.03
C GLU A 53 -16.32 -4.35 -3.04
N LYS A 54 -15.40 -5.21 -3.49
CA LYS A 54 -15.71 -6.26 -4.47
C LYS A 54 -16.55 -7.39 -3.88
N LEU A 55 -16.42 -7.71 -2.59
CA LEU A 55 -17.35 -8.63 -1.92
C LEU A 55 -18.79 -8.10 -2.02
N ILE A 56 -18.99 -6.82 -1.74
CA ILE A 56 -20.32 -6.18 -1.81
C ILE A 56 -20.81 -6.13 -3.27
N GLU A 57 -19.97 -5.71 -4.22
CA GLU A 57 -20.31 -5.62 -5.64
C GLU A 57 -20.75 -6.97 -6.21
N TYR A 58 -20.05 -8.06 -5.86
CA TYR A 58 -20.38 -9.41 -6.30
C TYR A 58 -21.39 -10.12 -5.41
N LYS A 59 -21.99 -9.42 -4.44
CA LYS A 59 -22.97 -9.95 -3.47
C LYS A 59 -22.46 -11.19 -2.72
N ILE A 60 -21.19 -11.16 -2.34
CA ILE A 60 -20.56 -12.23 -1.55
C ILE A 60 -20.65 -11.85 -0.07
N ASP A 61 -21.35 -12.68 0.69
CA ASP A 61 -21.49 -12.47 2.13
C ASP A 61 -20.17 -12.71 2.87
N VAL A 62 -19.79 -11.79 3.74
CA VAL A 62 -18.55 -11.87 4.54
C VAL A 62 -18.46 -13.15 5.38
N ARG A 63 -19.60 -13.76 5.75
CA ARG A 63 -19.65 -15.05 6.48
C ARG A 63 -19.03 -16.21 5.70
N LYS A 64 -18.94 -16.11 4.36
CA LYS A 64 -18.21 -17.08 3.53
C LYS A 64 -16.70 -17.10 3.78
N LEU A 65 -16.18 -16.10 4.46
CA LEU A 65 -14.77 -15.99 4.82
C LEU A 65 -14.42 -16.74 6.13
N SER A 66 -15.39 -17.30 6.84
CA SER A 66 -15.23 -17.88 8.19
C SER A 66 -14.13 -18.96 8.31
N ASN A 67 -13.84 -19.67 7.22
CA ASN A 67 -12.81 -20.71 7.19
C ASN A 67 -11.50 -20.26 6.53
N ILE A 68 -11.39 -18.98 6.18
CA ILE A 68 -10.22 -18.41 5.50
C ILE A 68 -9.45 -17.56 6.50
N LYS A 69 -8.15 -17.78 6.57
CA LYS A 69 -7.24 -16.96 7.36
C LYS A 69 -6.86 -15.69 6.60
N PHE A 70 -6.51 -14.65 7.37
CA PHE A 70 -6.06 -13.39 6.81
C PHE A 70 -4.68 -13.01 7.33
N THR A 71 -3.81 -12.58 6.44
CA THR A 71 -2.57 -11.93 6.82
C THR A 71 -2.40 -10.62 6.05
N VAL A 72 -1.82 -9.64 6.72
CA VAL A 72 -1.60 -8.30 6.17
C VAL A 72 -0.15 -7.86 6.40
N ILE A 73 0.32 -6.94 5.55
CA ILE A 73 1.71 -6.50 5.61
C ILE A 73 2.02 -5.62 6.83
N GLY A 74 1.05 -4.91 7.37
CA GLY A 74 1.30 -3.95 8.45
C GLY A 74 0.03 -3.39 9.11
N SER A 75 0.25 -2.57 10.13
CA SER A 75 -0.80 -2.04 11.03
C SER A 75 -1.90 -1.24 10.31
N GLY A 76 -1.55 -0.43 9.30
CA GLY A 76 -2.55 0.34 8.55
C GLY A 76 -3.53 -0.56 7.80
N THR A 77 -3.04 -1.64 7.19
CA THR A 77 -3.90 -2.61 6.50
C THR A 77 -4.71 -3.43 7.51
N ALA A 78 -4.11 -3.79 8.67
CA ALA A 78 -4.82 -4.44 9.76
C ALA A 78 -6.00 -3.58 10.24
N LYS A 79 -5.75 -2.30 10.47
CA LYS A 79 -6.80 -1.36 10.89
C LYS A 79 -7.94 -1.24 9.88
N THR A 80 -7.62 -1.25 8.59
CA THR A 80 -8.64 -1.28 7.53
C THR A 80 -9.51 -2.53 7.65
N MET A 81 -8.92 -3.71 7.83
CA MET A 81 -9.68 -4.95 8.02
C MET A 81 -10.56 -4.92 9.26
N GLU A 82 -10.02 -4.43 10.38
CA GLU A 82 -10.78 -4.27 11.63
C GLU A 82 -12.01 -3.37 11.45
N ASN A 83 -11.91 -2.29 10.67
CA ASN A 83 -13.04 -1.43 10.35
C ASN A 83 -14.16 -2.17 9.57
N HIS A 84 -13.81 -3.24 8.85
CA HIS A 84 -14.75 -4.15 8.19
C HIS A 84 -15.14 -5.37 9.05
N GLY A 85 -14.77 -5.39 10.34
CA GLY A 85 -15.14 -6.43 11.30
C GLY A 85 -14.31 -7.71 11.21
N ILE A 86 -13.16 -7.71 10.53
CA ILE A 86 -12.26 -8.86 10.43
C ILE A 86 -10.91 -8.50 11.06
N ILE A 87 -10.49 -9.27 12.05
CA ILE A 87 -9.17 -9.16 12.65
C ILE A 87 -8.22 -10.08 11.87
N PRO A 88 -7.09 -9.58 11.33
CA PRO A 88 -6.14 -10.43 10.64
C PRO A 88 -5.49 -11.45 11.61
N ASP A 89 -5.32 -12.69 11.15
CA ASP A 89 -4.73 -13.75 11.96
C ASP A 89 -3.23 -13.56 12.18
N LEU A 90 -2.54 -12.95 11.20
CA LEU A 90 -1.10 -12.72 11.26
C LEU A 90 -0.72 -11.34 10.69
N VAL A 91 0.23 -10.71 11.37
CA VAL A 91 0.91 -9.50 10.90
C VAL A 91 2.41 -9.71 11.17
N PRO A 92 3.30 -9.52 10.18
CA PRO A 92 4.73 -9.70 10.40
C PRO A 92 5.28 -8.61 11.34
N ALA A 93 6.35 -8.93 12.06
CA ALA A 93 7.03 -7.96 12.95
C ALA A 93 7.67 -6.81 12.15
N GLU A 94 8.16 -7.10 10.95
CA GLU A 94 8.66 -6.12 9.99
C GLU A 94 7.68 -5.99 8.83
N PHE A 95 7.27 -4.77 8.52
CA PHE A 95 6.26 -4.48 7.49
C PHE A 95 6.85 -4.53 6.07
N THR A 96 7.41 -5.68 5.71
CA THR A 96 8.02 -5.93 4.40
C THR A 96 7.41 -7.16 3.71
N SER A 97 7.43 -7.16 2.38
CA SER A 97 6.96 -8.30 1.58
C SER A 97 7.78 -9.56 1.85
N LEU A 98 9.08 -9.42 2.13
CA LEU A 98 9.98 -10.52 2.48
C LEU A 98 9.59 -11.14 3.82
N ALA A 99 9.42 -10.31 4.87
CA ALA A 99 9.02 -10.77 6.20
C ALA A 99 7.65 -11.46 6.18
N LEU A 100 6.70 -10.88 5.42
CA LEU A 100 5.38 -11.46 5.22
C LEU A 100 5.46 -12.84 4.53
N GLY A 101 6.25 -12.96 3.46
CA GLY A 101 6.47 -14.24 2.77
C GLY A 101 7.07 -15.30 3.68
N ASN A 102 8.08 -14.95 4.46
CA ASN A 102 8.72 -15.86 5.42
C ASN A 102 7.75 -16.29 6.53
N LEU A 103 6.91 -15.38 7.02
CA LEU A 103 5.89 -15.68 8.02
C LEU A 103 4.88 -16.69 7.47
N ILE A 104 4.39 -16.48 6.24
CA ILE A 104 3.46 -17.40 5.57
C ILE A 104 4.12 -18.77 5.38
N ALA A 105 5.35 -18.80 4.84
CA ALA A 105 6.06 -20.05 4.60
C ALA A 105 6.31 -20.87 5.86
N LYS A 106 6.49 -20.21 7.01
CA LYS A 106 6.66 -20.87 8.32
C LYS A 106 5.35 -21.39 8.92
N THR A 107 4.22 -20.75 8.59
CA THR A 107 2.96 -20.94 9.33
C THR A 107 1.94 -21.74 8.54
N TYR A 108 1.98 -21.66 7.20
CA TYR A 108 0.97 -22.24 6.32
C TYR A 108 1.59 -23.26 5.37
N GLU A 109 1.34 -24.54 5.63
CA GLU A 109 1.74 -25.65 4.76
C GLU A 109 0.54 -26.12 3.90
N ASN A 110 0.85 -26.50 2.64
CA ASN A 110 -0.04 -27.24 1.72
C ASN A 110 -1.43 -26.63 1.43
N ARG A 111 -1.54 -25.29 1.36
CA ARG A 111 -2.82 -24.63 1.08
C ARG A 111 -2.65 -23.48 0.10
N LYS A 112 -3.65 -23.30 -0.74
CA LYS A 112 -3.63 -22.23 -1.74
C LYS A 112 -3.84 -20.85 -1.11
N VAL A 113 -3.02 -19.89 -1.53
CA VAL A 113 -2.99 -18.52 -1.02
C VAL A 113 -3.53 -17.56 -2.08
N LEU A 114 -4.44 -16.65 -1.71
CA LEU A 114 -4.88 -15.56 -2.56
C LEU A 114 -4.14 -14.27 -2.15
N ILE A 115 -3.37 -13.70 -3.07
CA ILE A 115 -2.65 -12.43 -2.85
C ILE A 115 -3.35 -11.33 -3.63
N LEU A 116 -3.77 -10.27 -2.94
CA LEU A 116 -4.37 -9.08 -3.55
C LEU A 116 -3.48 -7.87 -3.31
N ARG A 117 -2.99 -7.26 -4.40
CA ARG A 117 -2.00 -6.19 -4.30
C ARG A 117 -1.97 -5.23 -5.48
N ALA A 118 -1.14 -4.18 -5.38
CA ALA A 118 -0.85 -3.25 -6.46
C ALA A 118 -0.13 -3.93 -7.64
N GLU A 119 -0.27 -3.38 -8.85
CA GLU A 119 0.44 -3.81 -10.06
C GLU A 119 1.95 -3.88 -9.83
N LYS A 120 2.53 -2.82 -9.27
CA LYS A 120 3.97 -2.67 -9.02
C LYS A 120 4.39 -3.13 -7.60
N GLY A 121 3.70 -4.14 -7.04
CA GLY A 121 4.10 -4.71 -5.76
C GLY A 121 5.44 -5.45 -5.81
N SER A 122 6.19 -5.48 -4.68
CA SER A 122 7.46 -6.23 -4.59
C SER A 122 7.27 -7.71 -4.92
N LYS A 123 8.24 -8.30 -5.61
CA LYS A 123 8.25 -9.74 -5.94
C LYS A 123 8.69 -10.63 -4.78
N ASP A 124 9.30 -10.07 -3.73
CA ASP A 124 9.87 -10.82 -2.60
C ASP A 124 8.87 -11.81 -2.00
N LEU A 125 7.60 -11.38 -1.80
CA LEU A 125 6.54 -12.26 -1.30
C LEU A 125 6.38 -13.52 -2.17
N THR A 126 6.16 -13.32 -3.47
CA THR A 126 5.91 -14.43 -4.41
C THR A 126 7.13 -15.30 -4.63
N GLU A 127 8.33 -14.73 -4.58
CA GLU A 127 9.59 -15.49 -4.65
C GLU A 127 9.76 -16.42 -3.44
N VAL A 128 9.44 -15.94 -2.23
CA VAL A 128 9.49 -16.78 -1.01
C VAL A 128 8.45 -17.89 -1.09
N LEU A 129 7.20 -17.59 -1.50
CA LEU A 129 6.16 -18.63 -1.61
C LEU A 129 6.54 -19.69 -2.66
N SER A 130 7.05 -19.28 -3.82
CA SER A 130 7.51 -20.21 -4.87
C SER A 130 8.66 -21.09 -4.41
N LYS A 131 9.65 -20.53 -3.69
CA LYS A 131 10.78 -21.30 -3.11
C LYS A 131 10.33 -22.35 -2.09
N ASN A 132 9.20 -22.12 -1.44
CA ASN A 132 8.64 -23.05 -0.45
C ASN A 132 7.51 -23.93 -1.02
N ASN A 133 7.32 -23.96 -2.35
CA ASN A 133 6.30 -24.74 -3.04
C ASN A 133 4.87 -24.47 -2.56
N ILE A 134 4.59 -23.22 -2.13
CA ILE A 134 3.25 -22.79 -1.73
C ILE A 134 2.50 -22.35 -2.99
N ASP A 135 1.33 -22.95 -3.23
CA ASP A 135 0.45 -22.57 -4.34
C ASP A 135 -0.25 -21.24 -4.06
N TYR A 136 -0.27 -20.35 -5.03
CA TYR A 136 -0.90 -19.02 -4.87
C TYR A 136 -1.45 -18.47 -6.17
N ASP A 137 -2.49 -17.65 -6.03
CA ASP A 137 -2.93 -16.71 -7.07
C ASP A 137 -2.51 -15.30 -6.67
N ASP A 138 -1.74 -14.63 -7.54
CA ASP A 138 -1.26 -13.26 -7.35
C ASP A 138 -2.07 -12.31 -8.23
N ILE A 139 -3.10 -11.68 -7.67
CA ILE A 139 -4.04 -10.85 -8.39
C ILE A 139 -3.77 -9.37 -8.14
N LYS A 140 -3.52 -8.65 -9.21
CA LYS A 140 -3.38 -7.19 -9.20
C LYS A 140 -4.75 -6.56 -9.17
N THR A 141 -5.02 -5.73 -8.16
CA THR A 141 -6.34 -5.11 -7.95
C THR A 141 -6.38 -3.64 -8.29
N TYR A 142 -5.22 -2.99 -8.37
CA TYR A 142 -5.07 -1.58 -8.72
C TYR A 142 -3.65 -1.25 -9.19
N ASP A 143 -3.49 -0.11 -9.88
CA ASP A 143 -2.20 0.54 -10.08
C ASP A 143 -2.18 1.92 -9.43
N VAL A 144 -0.98 2.43 -9.18
CA VAL A 144 -0.74 3.83 -8.80
C VAL A 144 -0.22 4.56 -10.03
N ILE A 145 -1.10 5.38 -10.60
CA ILE A 145 -0.81 6.13 -11.83
C ILE A 145 -0.51 7.58 -11.54
N ASN A 146 0.19 8.19 -12.46
CA ASN A 146 0.52 9.61 -12.39
C ASN A 146 -0.61 10.47 -12.96
N SER A 147 -1.08 11.43 -12.18
CA SER A 147 -2.13 12.39 -12.56
C SER A 147 -1.63 13.84 -12.71
N SER A 148 -0.32 14.08 -12.79
CA SER A 148 0.32 15.40 -12.70
C SER A 148 0.22 16.29 -13.95
N LYS A 149 -0.42 15.85 -15.03
CA LYS A 149 -0.37 16.53 -16.35
C LYS A 149 -0.87 17.98 -16.36
N SER A 150 -1.70 18.40 -15.38
CA SER A 150 -2.30 19.73 -15.32
C SER A 150 -1.88 20.55 -14.09
N MET A 151 -0.86 20.13 -13.35
CA MET A 151 -0.45 20.80 -12.11
C MET A 151 0.69 21.78 -12.35
N GLU A 152 0.67 22.91 -11.61
CA GLU A 152 1.84 23.78 -11.51
C GLU A 152 3.03 22.97 -11.02
N LYS A 153 4.19 23.18 -11.65
CA LYS A 153 5.38 22.37 -11.39
C LYS A 153 6.25 22.92 -10.26
N GLU A 154 6.13 24.20 -9.94
CA GLU A 154 6.86 24.81 -8.86
C GLU A 154 6.01 24.85 -7.57
N VAL A 155 6.55 24.29 -6.50
CA VAL A 155 5.94 24.33 -5.16
C VAL A 155 6.50 25.52 -4.40
N THR A 156 5.61 26.48 -4.07
CA THR A 156 5.95 27.77 -3.44
C THR A 156 5.37 27.93 -2.03
N THR A 157 4.96 26.84 -1.40
CA THR A 157 4.41 26.80 -0.02
C THR A 157 5.50 27.02 1.03
N ASP A 158 5.14 27.39 2.25
CA ASP A 158 6.11 27.53 3.37
C ASP A 158 6.80 26.19 3.68
N TYR A 159 6.04 25.09 3.57
CA TYR A 159 6.54 23.74 3.83
C TYR A 159 6.04 22.77 2.75
N ILE A 160 6.90 21.81 2.40
CA ILE A 160 6.50 20.59 1.69
C ILE A 160 6.84 19.38 2.54
N THR A 161 5.91 18.43 2.65
CA THR A 161 6.11 17.20 3.42
C THR A 161 6.08 15.98 2.51
N PHE A 162 7.07 15.10 2.64
CA PHE A 162 7.13 13.83 1.92
C PHE A 162 6.85 12.68 2.89
N ALA A 163 5.75 11.98 2.67
CA ALA A 163 5.31 10.85 3.49
C ALA A 163 5.85 9.48 3.02
N SER A 164 6.62 9.44 1.92
CA SER A 164 7.22 8.20 1.42
C SER A 164 8.35 8.47 0.43
N SER A 165 9.27 7.51 0.29
CA SER A 165 10.33 7.56 -0.72
C SER A 165 9.76 7.51 -2.15
N SER A 166 8.72 6.74 -2.39
CA SER A 166 8.04 6.70 -3.69
C SER A 166 7.42 8.05 -4.07
N GLY A 167 6.90 8.79 -3.07
CA GLY A 167 6.41 10.15 -3.27
C GLY A 167 7.51 11.10 -3.71
N VAL A 168 8.71 11.00 -3.14
CA VAL A 168 9.88 11.77 -3.57
C VAL A 168 10.27 11.43 -5.00
N GLU A 169 10.44 10.15 -5.31
CA GLU A 169 10.83 9.70 -6.66
C GLU A 169 9.84 10.19 -7.73
N GLU A 170 8.54 10.03 -7.49
CA GLU A 170 7.53 10.48 -8.45
C GLU A 170 7.44 12.02 -8.54
N PHE A 171 7.71 12.76 -7.46
CA PHE A 171 7.77 14.22 -7.48
C PHE A 171 8.82 14.70 -8.48
N PHE A 172 10.06 14.24 -8.34
CA PHE A 172 11.15 14.67 -9.22
C PHE A 172 11.04 14.08 -10.63
N LYS A 173 10.57 12.85 -10.79
CA LYS A 173 10.29 12.24 -12.10
C LYS A 173 9.26 13.03 -12.89
N ASN A 174 8.35 13.71 -12.23
CA ASN A 174 7.34 14.56 -12.86
C ASN A 174 7.80 16.01 -13.08
N ASN A 175 9.10 16.29 -12.91
CA ASN A 175 9.69 17.61 -13.06
C ASN A 175 9.08 18.68 -12.15
N PHE A 176 8.60 18.30 -10.97
CA PHE A 176 8.26 19.28 -9.95
C PHE A 176 9.56 19.88 -9.37
N THR A 177 9.49 21.17 -9.07
CA THR A 177 10.55 21.92 -8.41
C THR A 177 10.06 22.48 -7.09
N ILE A 178 10.98 22.76 -6.19
CA ILE A 178 10.69 23.32 -4.86
C ILE A 178 11.34 24.68 -4.80
N SER A 179 10.58 25.71 -4.46
CA SER A 179 11.11 27.06 -4.28
C SER A 179 12.16 27.08 -3.15
N GLU A 180 13.21 27.89 -3.28
CA GLU A 180 14.27 28.05 -2.27
C GLU A 180 13.74 28.48 -0.89
N ARG A 181 12.56 29.08 -0.83
CA ARG A 181 11.92 29.53 0.41
C ARG A 181 11.15 28.40 1.12
N THR A 182 10.84 27.31 0.41
CA THR A 182 10.04 26.21 0.92
C THR A 182 10.89 25.27 1.77
N LYS A 183 10.50 25.08 3.02
CA LYS A 183 11.15 24.12 3.93
C LYS A 183 10.66 22.71 3.64
N ILE A 184 11.60 21.77 3.57
CA ILE A 184 11.32 20.38 3.20
C ILE A 184 11.33 19.52 4.47
N VAL A 185 10.28 18.69 4.62
CA VAL A 185 10.15 17.76 5.73
C VAL A 185 9.95 16.35 5.19
N SER A 186 10.74 15.39 5.64
CA SER A 186 10.57 13.97 5.38
C SER A 186 10.01 13.24 6.59
N ILE A 187 9.16 12.25 6.36
CA ILE A 187 8.56 11.44 7.42
C ILE A 187 9.56 10.56 8.16
N GLY A 188 10.71 10.25 7.56
CA GLY A 188 11.70 9.38 8.18
C GLY A 188 12.89 9.06 7.28
N ASN A 189 13.82 8.26 7.79
CA ASN A 189 15.13 8.01 7.19
C ASN A 189 15.11 7.46 5.75
N ILE A 190 14.16 6.61 5.41
CA ILE A 190 14.04 6.03 4.05
C ILE A 190 13.67 7.13 3.05
N THR A 191 12.74 7.99 3.41
CA THR A 191 12.32 9.14 2.60
C THR A 191 13.43 10.18 2.50
N SER A 192 14.18 10.42 3.59
CA SER A 192 15.36 11.29 3.60
C SER A 192 16.44 10.82 2.63
N LYS A 193 16.72 9.51 2.59
CA LYS A 193 17.68 8.94 1.63
C LYS A 193 17.24 9.15 0.17
N SER A 194 15.93 9.12 -0.10
CA SER A 194 15.42 9.42 -1.44
C SER A 194 15.61 10.90 -1.81
N LEU A 195 15.39 11.83 -0.89
CA LEU A 195 15.67 13.26 -1.10
C LEU A 195 17.14 13.51 -1.43
N LEU A 196 18.07 12.87 -0.70
CA LEU A 196 19.51 12.98 -0.95
C LEU A 196 19.90 12.50 -2.36
N LYS A 197 19.26 11.43 -2.89
CA LYS A 197 19.48 10.95 -4.26
C LYS A 197 19.11 12.00 -5.33
N HIS A 198 18.15 12.86 -5.02
CA HIS A 198 17.74 13.97 -5.89
C HIS A 198 18.47 15.29 -5.57
N ASN A 199 19.63 15.23 -4.89
CA ASN A 199 20.47 16.37 -4.54
C ASN A 199 19.82 17.38 -3.57
N VAL A 200 18.74 17.02 -2.91
CA VAL A 200 18.13 17.82 -1.84
C VAL A 200 18.92 17.55 -0.57
N LYS A 201 19.61 18.59 -0.04
CA LYS A 201 20.49 18.46 1.14
C LYS A 201 19.94 19.14 2.38
N ASP A 202 19.05 20.14 2.21
CA ASP A 202 18.47 20.89 3.30
C ASP A 202 17.02 20.44 3.52
N PHE A 203 16.81 19.66 4.57
CA PHE A 203 15.50 19.16 4.98
C PHE A 203 15.48 18.72 6.44
N ILE A 204 14.29 18.68 7.01
CA ILE A 204 14.03 18.19 8.36
C ILE A 204 13.53 16.74 8.26
N THR A 205 14.10 15.83 9.05
CA THR A 205 13.58 14.46 9.20
C THR A 205 12.73 14.38 10.45
N SER A 206 11.49 13.89 10.33
CA SER A 206 10.63 13.64 11.48
C SER A 206 11.26 12.57 12.39
N GLN A 207 11.17 12.79 13.71
CA GLN A 207 11.62 11.82 14.71
C GLN A 207 10.58 10.71 14.95
N VAL A 208 9.32 10.96 14.57
CA VAL A 208 8.21 10.04 14.73
C VAL A 208 7.51 9.93 13.37
N ALA A 209 7.31 8.71 12.90
CA ALA A 209 6.72 8.41 11.59
C ALA A 209 5.19 8.15 11.69
N ASP A 210 4.47 8.98 12.48
CA ASP A 210 3.02 8.88 12.70
C ASP A 210 2.23 9.89 11.84
#